data_eabe9abc452694052222ae8a61f819e3
#
_entry.id   eabe9abc452694052222ae8a61f819e3
#
_cell.length_a   1.000
_cell.length_b   1.000
_cell.length_c   1.000
_cell.angle_alpha   90.00
_cell.angle_beta   90.00
_cell.angle_gamma   90.00
#
_symmetry.space_group_name_H-M   'P 1'
#
loop_
_entity.id
_entity.type
_entity.pdbx_description
1 polymer ?
#
loop_
_entity_poly.entity_id
_entity_poly.type
_entity_poly.pdbx_seq_one_letter_code
_entity_poly.pdbx_strand_id
1 'polypeptide(L)'
;MKKLLENWNNFLNEAIDPRIQKQIDAILELPDIGVLIYKGSMMGFTTMSFRYVRIVDKDTKKYSILTPQDTFIRKDRKTIKTGIPNGYVEIREPLRADGPCLGGWVVGGSLATTGFGPLLYEVAIEWSSQNGEGLTPDRKSVSTYAGRVWANYMSRSDIEKKQLDATKEDPVQRLTRPVADDCSQVKSVAVAGENWMNSPFSKMYSKSNTEVLDALRAAGRIIEE
;
A
#
# COMPACT_ATOMS: atom_id res chain seq x y z
N MET A 1 14.85 -13.19 -28.20
CA MET A 1 14.59 -12.22 -27.16
C MET A 1 13.13 -11.72 -27.13
N LYS A 2 12.54 -11.26 -28.23
CA LYS A 2 11.15 -10.76 -28.28
C LYS A 2 10.11 -11.76 -27.75
N LYS A 3 10.15 -13.02 -28.17
CA LYS A 3 9.26 -14.11 -27.69
C LYS A 3 9.44 -14.44 -26.19
N LEU A 4 10.64 -14.30 -25.63
CA LEU A 4 10.90 -14.51 -24.20
C LEU A 4 10.29 -13.39 -23.36
N LEU A 5 10.38 -12.14 -23.84
CA LEU A 5 9.74 -10.97 -23.22
C LEU A 5 8.21 -11.05 -23.33
N GLU A 6 7.68 -11.52 -24.45
CA GLU A 6 6.23 -11.72 -24.63
C GLU A 6 5.69 -12.83 -23.71
N ASN A 7 6.41 -13.96 -23.58
CA ASN A 7 6.04 -15.03 -22.65
C ASN A 7 6.19 -14.62 -21.18
N TRP A 8 7.22 -13.82 -20.84
CA TRP A 8 7.41 -13.27 -19.53
C TRP A 8 6.30 -12.27 -19.17
N ASN A 9 5.94 -11.38 -20.09
CA ASN A 9 4.82 -10.45 -19.91
C ASN A 9 3.48 -11.17 -19.78
N ASN A 10 3.26 -12.26 -20.52
CA ASN A 10 2.04 -13.06 -20.38
C ASN A 10 1.99 -13.80 -19.03
N PHE A 11 3.10 -14.34 -18.54
CA PHE A 11 3.20 -14.98 -17.23
C PHE A 11 2.94 -13.99 -16.08
N LEU A 12 3.51 -12.76 -16.17
CA LEU A 12 3.25 -11.69 -15.20
C LEU A 12 1.78 -11.23 -15.25
N ASN A 13 1.17 -11.16 -16.44
CA ASN A 13 -0.20 -10.70 -16.63
C ASN A 13 -1.26 -11.68 -16.07
N GLU A 14 -0.96 -12.96 -15.90
CA GLU A 14 -1.89 -13.94 -15.31
C GLU A 14 -1.97 -13.83 -13.78
N ALA A 15 -0.96 -13.27 -13.14
CA ALA A 15 -0.81 -13.22 -11.69
C ALA A 15 -1.19 -11.88 -11.07
N ILE A 16 -0.99 -10.76 -11.79
CA ILE A 16 -1.28 -9.41 -11.29
C ILE A 16 -2.75 -9.05 -11.53
N ASP A 17 -3.42 -8.48 -10.50
CA ASP A 17 -4.78 -7.91 -10.66
C ASP A 17 -4.82 -6.96 -11.88
N PRO A 18 -5.74 -7.15 -12.83
CA PRO A 18 -5.79 -6.36 -14.06
C PRO A 18 -5.88 -4.85 -13.83
N ARG A 19 -6.44 -4.41 -12.70
CA ARG A 19 -6.51 -2.99 -12.34
C ARG A 19 -5.15 -2.45 -11.92
N ILE A 20 -4.34 -3.28 -11.25
CA ILE A 20 -2.97 -2.94 -10.87
C ILE A 20 -2.07 -2.96 -12.11
N GLN A 21 -2.23 -3.98 -12.98
CA GLN A 21 -1.50 -4.04 -14.25
C GLN A 21 -1.71 -2.75 -15.07
N LYS A 22 -2.95 -2.29 -15.20
CA LYS A 22 -3.25 -1.02 -15.90
C LYS A 22 -2.53 0.18 -15.28
N GLN A 23 -2.33 0.21 -13.97
CA GLN A 23 -1.58 1.29 -13.31
C GLN A 23 -0.07 1.15 -13.54
N ILE A 24 0.46 -0.06 -13.57
CA ILE A 24 1.86 -0.33 -13.94
C ILE A 24 2.08 0.16 -15.36
N ASP A 25 1.25 -0.25 -16.32
CA ASP A 25 1.36 0.16 -17.72
C ASP A 25 1.34 1.68 -17.86
N ALA A 26 0.41 2.36 -17.17
CA ALA A 26 0.33 3.82 -17.19
C ALA A 26 1.60 4.51 -16.63
N ILE A 27 2.28 3.89 -15.65
CA ILE A 27 3.57 4.40 -15.15
C ILE A 27 4.70 4.11 -16.14
N LEU A 28 4.68 2.94 -16.78
CA LEU A 28 5.70 2.58 -17.76
C LEU A 28 5.66 3.45 -19.01
N GLU A 29 4.47 3.96 -19.39
CA GLU A 29 4.31 4.95 -20.45
C GLU A 29 4.93 6.32 -20.12
N LEU A 30 5.12 6.63 -18.84
CA LEU A 30 5.76 7.86 -18.37
C LEU A 30 7.25 7.60 -18.12
N PRO A 31 8.17 8.10 -18.97
CA PRO A 31 9.57 7.67 -18.96
C PRO A 31 10.33 8.03 -17.69
N ASP A 32 9.85 9.03 -16.96
CA ASP A 32 10.50 9.65 -15.81
C ASP A 32 9.73 9.47 -14.48
N ILE A 33 8.68 8.64 -14.44
CA ILE A 33 7.94 8.39 -13.20
C ILE A 33 8.33 7.05 -12.58
N GLY A 34 8.49 7.04 -11.26
CA GLY A 34 8.79 5.84 -10.47
C GLY A 34 8.22 5.93 -9.06
N VAL A 35 8.53 4.93 -8.26
CA VAL A 35 8.16 4.84 -6.85
C VAL A 35 9.42 4.87 -6.01
N LEU A 36 9.51 5.82 -5.10
CA LEU A 36 10.52 5.91 -4.06
C LEU A 36 10.04 5.10 -2.85
N ILE A 37 10.89 4.22 -2.36
CA ILE A 37 10.73 3.50 -1.08
C ILE A 37 11.82 4.02 -0.15
N TYR A 38 11.44 4.68 0.94
CA TYR A 38 12.43 5.21 1.88
C TYR A 38 12.02 4.98 3.32
N LYS A 39 13.05 4.77 4.14
CA LYS A 39 12.91 4.59 5.59
C LYS A 39 12.93 5.96 6.26
N GLY A 40 11.96 6.17 7.13
CA GLY A 40 11.87 7.36 7.98
C GLY A 40 11.75 6.99 9.45
N SER A 41 11.66 8.00 10.28
CA SER A 41 11.33 7.86 11.69
C SER A 41 10.34 8.95 12.09
N MET A 42 9.29 8.57 12.79
CA MET A 42 8.31 9.50 13.33
C MET A 42 8.05 9.17 14.80
N MET A 43 8.29 10.12 15.70
CA MET A 43 8.09 9.95 17.15
C MET A 43 8.82 8.72 17.74
N GLY A 44 9.99 8.35 17.19
CA GLY A 44 10.78 7.20 17.64
C GLY A 44 10.36 5.85 17.05
N PHE A 45 9.37 5.81 16.16
CA PHE A 45 8.96 4.60 15.44
C PHE A 45 9.53 4.61 14.03
N THR A 46 9.87 3.43 13.53
CA THR A 46 10.25 3.24 12.14
C THR A 46 9.05 3.45 11.23
N THR A 47 9.22 4.22 10.19
CA THR A 47 8.24 4.38 9.11
C THR A 47 8.85 3.98 7.77
N MET A 48 8.01 3.49 6.86
CA MET A 48 8.36 3.32 5.45
C MET A 48 7.38 4.11 4.60
N SER A 49 7.88 4.80 3.61
CA SER A 49 7.05 5.59 2.69
C SER A 49 7.24 5.10 1.27
N PHE A 50 6.14 4.91 0.57
CA PHE A 50 6.04 4.52 -0.83
C PHE A 50 5.44 5.69 -1.58
N ARG A 51 6.23 6.40 -2.40
CA ARG A 51 5.82 7.67 -2.98
C ARG A 51 6.12 7.74 -4.48
N TYR A 52 5.20 8.28 -5.26
CA TYR A 52 5.50 8.64 -6.64
C TYR A 52 6.50 9.78 -6.71
N VAL A 53 7.52 9.61 -7.54
CA VAL A 53 8.59 10.59 -7.78
C VAL A 53 8.88 10.73 -9.26
N ARG A 54 9.49 11.84 -9.64
CA ARG A 54 10.10 12.02 -10.94
C ARG A 54 11.55 11.56 -10.89
N ILE A 55 11.91 10.57 -11.68
CA ILE A 55 13.29 10.10 -11.84
C ILE A 55 14.03 11.09 -12.72
N VAL A 56 15.04 11.75 -12.19
CA VAL A 56 15.87 12.74 -12.91
C VAL A 56 17.05 12.04 -13.59
N ASP A 57 17.63 11.05 -12.91
CA ASP A 57 18.76 10.28 -13.43
C ASP A 57 18.66 8.84 -12.85
N LYS A 58 18.56 7.86 -13.74
CA LYS A 58 18.41 6.45 -13.36
C LYS A 58 19.71 5.85 -12.82
N ASP A 59 20.84 6.25 -13.38
CA ASP A 59 22.14 5.67 -13.01
C ASP A 59 22.59 6.15 -11.63
N THR A 60 22.38 7.42 -11.33
CA THR A 60 22.67 8.01 -10.01
C THR A 60 21.49 7.92 -9.04
N LYS A 61 20.37 7.31 -9.44
CA LYS A 61 19.11 7.25 -8.68
C LYS A 61 18.60 8.62 -8.20
N LYS A 62 18.93 9.67 -8.92
CA LYS A 62 18.48 11.02 -8.59
C LYS A 62 17.00 11.20 -8.93
N TYR A 63 16.25 11.75 -8.01
CA TYR A 63 14.80 12.00 -8.17
C TYR A 63 14.39 13.38 -7.66
N SER A 64 13.18 13.78 -8.02
CA SER A 64 12.49 14.94 -7.43
C SER A 64 11.09 14.54 -6.97
N ILE A 65 10.66 15.14 -5.86
CA ILE A 65 9.30 14.94 -5.33
C ILE A 65 8.31 15.62 -6.27
N LEU A 66 7.26 14.90 -6.64
CA LEU A 66 6.15 15.44 -7.42
C LEU A 66 5.31 16.39 -6.56
N THR A 67 4.98 17.52 -7.14
CA THR A 67 4.14 18.54 -6.50
C THR A 67 2.70 18.48 -7.04
N PRO A 68 1.72 19.13 -6.40
CA PRO A 68 0.38 19.24 -6.96
C PRO A 68 0.35 19.87 -8.36
N GLN A 69 1.29 20.78 -8.67
CA GLN A 69 1.41 21.41 -9.97
C GLN A 69 1.80 20.43 -11.08
N ASP A 70 2.53 19.37 -10.77
CA ASP A 70 2.84 18.30 -11.72
C ASP A 70 1.59 17.51 -12.12
N THR A 71 0.59 17.46 -11.23
CA THR A 71 -0.65 16.71 -11.44
C THR A 71 -1.74 17.51 -12.14
N PHE A 72 -1.74 18.85 -11.99
CA PHE A 72 -2.77 19.73 -12.51
C PHE A 72 -2.14 20.93 -13.22
N ILE A 73 -2.58 21.18 -14.44
CA ILE A 73 -2.24 22.39 -15.20
C ILE A 73 -3.47 23.30 -15.23
N ARG A 74 -3.29 24.59 -14.94
CA ARG A 74 -4.33 25.60 -15.10
C ARG A 74 -4.22 26.25 -16.46
N LYS A 75 -5.17 25.93 -17.35
CA LYS A 75 -5.24 26.51 -18.69
C LYS A 75 -6.63 27.09 -18.92
N ASP A 76 -6.69 28.32 -19.38
CA ASP A 76 -7.94 29.02 -19.74
C ASP A 76 -9.00 28.99 -18.62
N ARG A 77 -8.62 29.27 -17.38
CA ARG A 77 -9.43 29.19 -16.15
C ARG A 77 -9.96 27.79 -15.83
N LYS A 78 -9.55 26.76 -16.56
CA LYS A 78 -9.90 25.36 -16.27
C LYS A 78 -8.69 24.65 -15.65
N THR A 79 -8.95 23.77 -14.70
CA THR A 79 -7.94 22.86 -14.17
C THR A 79 -7.96 21.57 -14.98
N ILE A 80 -6.86 21.26 -15.63
CA ILE A 80 -6.70 20.06 -16.46
C ILE A 80 -5.78 19.11 -15.71
N LYS A 81 -6.17 17.83 -15.59
CA LYS A 81 -5.31 16.78 -15.05
C LYS A 81 -4.23 16.44 -16.08
N THR A 82 -2.99 16.37 -15.65
CA THR A 82 -1.85 16.02 -16.51
C THR A 82 -1.73 14.53 -16.80
N GLY A 83 -2.46 13.67 -16.06
CA GLY A 83 -2.26 12.22 -16.10
C GLY A 83 -1.07 11.73 -15.27
N ILE A 84 -0.24 12.62 -14.75
CA ILE A 84 0.91 12.26 -13.92
C ILE A 84 0.41 11.76 -12.56
N PRO A 85 0.80 10.54 -12.12
CA PRO A 85 0.48 10.05 -10.79
C PRO A 85 1.21 10.87 -9.73
N ASN A 86 0.54 11.10 -8.62
CA ASN A 86 1.14 11.71 -7.43
C ASN A 86 0.51 11.09 -6.18
N GLY A 87 1.28 11.02 -5.11
CA GLY A 87 0.79 10.53 -3.84
C GLY A 87 1.79 9.65 -3.10
N TYR A 88 1.33 9.16 -1.96
CA TYR A 88 2.12 8.28 -1.09
C TYR A 88 1.22 7.32 -0.31
N VAL A 89 1.82 6.24 0.15
CA VAL A 89 1.37 5.40 1.26
C VAL A 89 2.51 5.38 2.26
N GLU A 90 2.21 5.65 3.52
CA GLU A 90 3.14 5.55 4.64
C GLU A 90 2.67 4.46 5.58
N ILE A 91 3.60 3.59 5.95
CA ILE A 91 3.38 2.53 6.94
C ILE A 91 4.36 2.70 8.10
N ARG A 92 4.00 2.23 9.26
CA ARG A 92 4.80 2.31 10.48
C ARG A 92 4.72 1.02 11.28
N GLU A 93 5.68 0.82 12.14
CA GLU A 93 5.58 -0.18 13.20
C GLU A 93 4.33 0.07 14.05
N PRO A 94 3.69 -0.98 14.61
CA PRO A 94 2.57 -0.81 15.52
C PRO A 94 2.97 0.05 16.73
N LEU A 95 2.14 1.03 17.10
CA LEU A 95 2.31 1.78 18.34
C LEU A 95 1.87 0.90 19.52
N ARG A 96 2.33 1.23 20.73
CA ARG A 96 1.88 0.55 21.94
C ARG A 96 0.34 0.51 22.07
N ALA A 97 -0.33 1.60 21.67
CA ALA A 97 -1.79 1.70 21.67
C ALA A 97 -2.48 0.87 20.59
N ASP A 98 -1.76 0.46 19.55
CA ASP A 98 -2.31 -0.42 18.51
C ASP A 98 -2.30 -1.89 18.96
N GLY A 99 -1.41 -2.26 19.87
CA GLY A 99 -1.07 -3.64 20.21
C GLY A 99 0.01 -4.22 19.28
N PRO A 100 0.41 -5.48 19.50
CA PRO A 100 1.47 -6.13 18.70
C PRO A 100 1.08 -6.41 17.25
N CYS A 101 -0.22 -6.56 16.93
CA CYS A 101 -0.74 -6.73 15.56
C CYS A 101 -0.01 -7.83 14.75
N LEU A 102 0.41 -8.93 15.39
CA LEU A 102 1.23 -10.00 14.79
C LEU A 102 2.58 -9.51 14.20
N GLY A 103 3.07 -8.34 14.57
CA GLY A 103 4.24 -7.73 13.94
C GLY A 103 3.98 -7.11 12.56
N GLY A 104 2.73 -7.00 12.15
CA GLY A 104 2.34 -6.38 10.87
C GLY A 104 2.53 -4.86 10.88
N TRP A 105 2.91 -4.31 9.74
CA TRP A 105 3.00 -2.87 9.55
C TRP A 105 1.61 -2.23 9.51
N VAL A 106 1.46 -1.06 10.11
CA VAL A 106 0.20 -0.31 10.17
C VAL A 106 0.26 0.85 9.18
N VAL A 107 -0.76 0.97 8.31
CA VAL A 107 -0.86 2.16 7.45
C VAL A 107 -1.11 3.38 8.32
N GLY A 108 -0.18 4.34 8.29
CA GLY A 108 -0.25 5.60 9.04
C GLY A 108 -0.88 6.74 8.24
N GLY A 109 -0.74 6.71 6.92
CA GLY A 109 -1.29 7.74 6.04
C GLY A 109 -1.27 7.34 4.57
N SER A 110 -2.20 7.87 3.81
CA SER A 110 -2.19 7.69 2.35
C SER A 110 -2.91 8.83 1.64
N LEU A 111 -2.35 9.23 0.52
CA LEU A 111 -2.94 10.19 -0.41
C LEU A 111 -2.47 9.82 -1.81
N ALA A 112 -3.36 9.81 -2.79
CA ALA A 112 -2.95 9.60 -4.17
C ALA A 112 -3.91 10.27 -5.16
N THR A 113 -3.38 10.58 -6.34
CA THR A 113 -4.18 10.94 -7.50
C THR A 113 -5.18 9.81 -7.79
N THR A 114 -6.41 10.17 -8.12
CA THR A 114 -7.48 9.22 -8.44
C THR A 114 -7.02 8.17 -9.45
N GLY A 115 -7.13 6.90 -9.10
CA GLY A 115 -6.77 5.76 -9.92
C GLY A 115 -5.37 5.20 -9.65
N PHE A 116 -4.48 5.91 -8.92
CA PHE A 116 -3.10 5.47 -8.69
C PHE A 116 -2.80 5.00 -7.25
N GLY A 117 -3.74 5.21 -6.33
CA GLY A 117 -3.57 4.75 -4.94
C GLY A 117 -3.38 3.23 -4.79
N PRO A 118 -4.19 2.38 -5.47
CA PRO A 118 -4.06 0.94 -5.35
C PRO A 118 -2.67 0.39 -5.65
N LEU A 119 -1.95 0.93 -6.64
CA LEU A 119 -0.58 0.49 -6.94
C LEU A 119 0.40 0.75 -5.79
N LEU A 120 0.31 1.90 -5.12
CA LEU A 120 1.15 2.19 -3.94
C LEU A 120 0.83 1.23 -2.79
N TYR A 121 -0.43 0.84 -2.62
CA TYR A 121 -0.82 -0.16 -1.64
C TYR A 121 -0.30 -1.55 -2.00
N GLU A 122 -0.27 -1.95 -3.28
CA GLU A 122 0.34 -3.22 -3.72
C GLU A 122 1.84 -3.23 -3.44
N VAL A 123 2.55 -2.14 -3.76
CA VAL A 123 3.98 -2.01 -3.42
C VAL A 123 4.18 -2.12 -1.90
N ALA A 124 3.33 -1.46 -1.12
CA ALA A 124 3.43 -1.48 0.34
C ALA A 124 3.15 -2.86 0.93
N ILE A 125 2.12 -3.60 0.45
CA ILE A 125 1.81 -4.94 0.96
C ILE A 125 2.89 -5.94 0.57
N GLU A 126 3.40 -5.92 -0.65
CA GLU A 126 4.49 -6.80 -1.07
C GLU A 126 5.77 -6.53 -0.28
N TRP A 127 6.12 -5.25 -0.10
CA TRP A 127 7.28 -4.87 0.71
C TRP A 127 7.10 -5.30 2.18
N SER A 128 5.95 -5.01 2.80
CA SER A 128 5.69 -5.34 4.20
C SER A 128 5.61 -6.85 4.46
N SER A 129 5.19 -7.63 3.48
CA SER A 129 5.19 -9.10 3.57
C SER A 129 6.59 -9.71 3.49
N GLN A 130 7.53 -9.02 2.83
CA GLN A 130 8.95 -9.44 2.78
C GLN A 130 9.75 -8.98 4.01
N ASN A 131 9.38 -7.82 4.59
CA ASN A 131 10.14 -7.15 5.65
C ASN A 131 9.40 -7.17 7.01
N GLY A 132 8.41 -8.04 7.15
CA GLY A 132 7.59 -8.23 8.34
C GLY A 132 6.53 -9.29 8.09
N GLU A 133 5.42 -9.23 8.82
CA GLU A 133 4.35 -10.22 8.72
C GLU A 133 3.22 -9.82 7.76
N GLY A 134 3.26 -8.58 7.23
CA GLY A 134 2.24 -8.04 6.34
C GLY A 134 1.79 -6.64 6.72
N LEU A 135 0.63 -6.24 6.20
CA LEU A 135 0.10 -4.89 6.28
C LEU A 135 -1.28 -4.88 6.96
N THR A 136 -1.50 -3.93 7.86
CA THR A 136 -2.80 -3.71 8.50
C THR A 136 -3.35 -2.32 8.17
N PRO A 137 -4.68 -2.13 8.16
CA PRO A 137 -5.29 -0.80 8.09
C PRO A 137 -4.89 0.08 9.27
N ASP A 138 -5.03 1.39 9.15
CA ASP A 138 -4.99 2.31 10.29
C ASP A 138 -6.00 1.88 11.36
N ARG A 139 -5.56 1.89 12.62
CA ARG A 139 -6.36 1.36 13.73
C ARG A 139 -7.48 2.31 14.18
N LYS A 140 -7.39 3.59 13.84
CA LYS A 140 -8.33 4.64 14.28
C LYS A 140 -9.15 5.22 13.14
N SER A 141 -8.51 5.51 12.01
CA SER A 141 -9.16 6.22 10.91
C SER A 141 -8.81 5.61 9.56
N VAL A 142 -9.83 5.29 8.78
CA VAL A 142 -9.69 4.81 7.40
C VAL A 142 -10.63 5.65 6.55
N SER A 143 -10.09 6.34 5.55
CA SER A 143 -10.90 7.09 4.60
C SER A 143 -11.77 6.15 3.73
N THR A 144 -12.84 6.67 3.14
CA THR A 144 -13.68 5.89 2.23
C THR A 144 -12.89 5.30 1.06
N TYR A 145 -11.88 6.03 0.55
CA TYR A 145 -11.05 5.54 -0.54
C TYR A 145 -10.13 4.41 -0.10
N ALA A 146 -9.45 4.54 1.04
CA ALA A 146 -8.64 3.47 1.62
C ALA A 146 -9.51 2.25 1.99
N GLY A 147 -10.73 2.48 2.48
CA GLY A 147 -11.67 1.41 2.78
C GLY A 147 -11.99 0.52 1.57
N ARG A 148 -12.02 1.08 0.36
CA ARG A 148 -12.20 0.29 -0.88
C ARG A 148 -10.99 -0.61 -1.18
N VAL A 149 -9.78 -0.18 -0.85
CA VAL A 149 -8.57 -1.02 -1.00
C VAL A 149 -8.68 -2.22 -0.06
N TRP A 150 -9.01 -2.00 1.20
CA TRP A 150 -9.15 -3.08 2.18
C TRP A 150 -10.30 -4.06 1.86
N ALA A 151 -11.43 -3.54 1.38
CA ALA A 151 -12.53 -4.38 0.90
C ALA A 151 -12.10 -5.23 -0.32
N ASN A 152 -11.30 -4.67 -1.21
CA ASN A 152 -10.71 -5.41 -2.32
C ASN A 152 -9.74 -6.50 -1.82
N TYR A 153 -8.84 -6.19 -0.89
CA TYR A 153 -7.92 -7.17 -0.30
C TYR A 153 -8.67 -8.30 0.40
N MET A 154 -9.77 -7.99 1.08
CA MET A 154 -10.62 -8.99 1.71
C MET A 154 -11.21 -10.00 0.71
N SER A 155 -11.50 -9.58 -0.53
CA SER A 155 -12.12 -10.42 -1.56
C SER A 155 -11.11 -11.19 -2.43
N ARG A 156 -9.84 -10.79 -2.45
CA ARG A 156 -8.82 -11.39 -3.33
C ARG A 156 -8.29 -12.71 -2.77
N SER A 157 -8.12 -13.72 -3.62
CA SER A 157 -7.59 -15.05 -3.26
C SER A 157 -6.07 -15.10 -3.14
N ASP A 158 -5.35 -14.22 -3.84
CA ASP A 158 -3.88 -14.09 -3.82
C ASP A 158 -3.34 -13.35 -2.57
N ILE A 159 -4.23 -12.84 -1.73
CA ILE A 159 -3.89 -12.16 -0.47
C ILE A 159 -4.31 -13.06 0.70
N GLU A 160 -3.37 -13.39 1.56
CA GLU A 160 -3.63 -14.05 2.84
C GLU A 160 -4.26 -13.05 3.83
N LYS A 161 -5.19 -13.53 4.65
CA LYS A 161 -5.88 -12.75 5.68
C LYS A 161 -5.72 -13.46 7.01
N LYS A 162 -5.00 -12.85 7.94
CA LYS A 162 -4.90 -13.31 9.33
C LYS A 162 -5.85 -12.48 10.20
N GLN A 163 -6.71 -13.14 10.98
CA GLN A 163 -7.56 -12.48 11.95
C GLN A 163 -6.69 -11.85 13.03
N LEU A 164 -6.93 -10.57 13.33
CA LEU A 164 -6.39 -9.88 14.49
C LEU A 164 -7.40 -9.88 15.62
N ASP A 165 -6.93 -10.03 16.85
CA ASP A 165 -7.79 -10.01 18.03
C ASP A 165 -7.92 -8.59 18.61
N ALA A 166 -8.86 -8.40 19.51
CA ALA A 166 -9.06 -7.15 20.21
C ALA A 166 -8.02 -6.95 21.31
N THR A 167 -7.59 -5.71 21.55
CA THR A 167 -6.80 -5.36 22.74
C THR A 167 -7.68 -5.34 23.99
N LYS A 168 -7.09 -5.24 25.18
CA LYS A 168 -7.84 -5.14 26.44
C LYS A 168 -8.63 -3.84 26.56
N GLU A 169 -8.21 -2.81 25.83
CA GLU A 169 -8.81 -1.48 25.83
C GLU A 169 -9.97 -1.34 24.83
N ASP A 170 -10.12 -2.33 23.94
CA ASP A 170 -11.22 -2.32 22.97
C ASP A 170 -12.57 -2.61 23.65
N PRO A 171 -13.68 -2.06 23.12
CA PRO A 171 -15.02 -2.24 23.70
C PRO A 171 -15.64 -3.62 23.43
N VAL A 172 -14.87 -4.56 22.89
CA VAL A 172 -15.30 -5.92 22.52
C VAL A 172 -14.42 -6.96 23.17
N GLN A 173 -14.97 -8.15 23.35
CA GLN A 173 -14.25 -9.25 23.98
C GLN A 173 -13.17 -9.81 23.04
N ARG A 174 -12.01 -10.13 23.61
CA ARG A 174 -10.94 -10.85 22.92
C ARG A 174 -11.40 -12.27 22.56
N LEU A 175 -10.96 -12.75 21.40
CA LEU A 175 -11.31 -14.07 20.86
C LEU A 175 -10.39 -15.17 21.41
N THR A 176 -9.12 -14.83 21.63
CA THR A 176 -8.04 -15.77 21.95
C THR A 176 -7.29 -15.35 23.22
N ARG A 177 -6.45 -16.25 23.76
CA ARG A 177 -5.61 -15.94 24.93
C ARG A 177 -4.24 -15.35 24.55
N PRO A 178 -3.55 -15.78 23.48
CA PRO A 178 -2.30 -15.17 23.04
C PRO A 178 -2.47 -13.67 22.82
N VAL A 179 -1.41 -12.91 23.13
CA VAL A 179 -1.42 -11.44 22.97
C VAL A 179 -0.73 -10.98 21.69
N ALA A 180 -0.11 -11.90 20.95
CA ALA A 180 0.64 -11.55 19.73
C ALA A 180 -0.27 -11.03 18.61
N ASP A 181 -1.50 -11.51 18.52
CA ASP A 181 -2.55 -11.13 17.58
C ASP A 181 -3.43 -9.97 18.06
N ASP A 182 -3.23 -9.49 19.31
CA ASP A 182 -3.93 -8.31 19.80
C ASP A 182 -3.60 -7.10 18.93
N CYS A 183 -4.65 -6.46 18.42
CA CYS A 183 -4.50 -5.26 17.59
C CYS A 183 -5.78 -4.42 17.74
N SER A 184 -5.66 -3.14 18.02
CA SER A 184 -6.83 -2.31 18.32
C SER A 184 -7.92 -2.45 17.25
N GLN A 185 -9.14 -2.73 17.68
CA GLN A 185 -10.30 -2.95 16.82
C GLN A 185 -11.26 -1.74 16.80
N VAL A 186 -10.84 -0.60 17.32
CA VAL A 186 -11.67 0.62 17.38
C VAL A 186 -12.33 0.92 16.03
N LYS A 187 -11.57 0.87 14.94
CA LYS A 187 -12.11 1.13 13.59
C LYS A 187 -13.06 0.03 13.11
N SER A 188 -12.72 -1.23 13.36
CA SER A 188 -13.55 -2.38 12.97
C SER A 188 -14.91 -2.35 13.69
N VAL A 189 -14.88 -2.09 15.00
CA VAL A 189 -16.09 -1.96 15.83
C VAL A 189 -16.93 -0.76 15.42
N ALA A 190 -16.32 0.38 15.14
CA ALA A 190 -17.04 1.57 14.68
C ALA A 190 -17.79 1.36 13.35
N VAL A 191 -17.34 0.42 12.52
CA VAL A 191 -17.95 0.14 11.21
C VAL A 191 -18.91 -1.04 11.26
N ALA A 192 -18.62 -2.09 12.04
CA ALA A 192 -19.33 -3.36 11.99
C ALA A 192 -19.93 -3.79 13.35
N GLY A 193 -19.76 -2.98 14.41
CA GLY A 193 -20.29 -3.29 15.75
C GLY A 193 -19.82 -4.66 16.25
N GLU A 194 -20.75 -5.48 16.72
CA GLU A 194 -20.49 -6.84 17.20
C GLU A 194 -19.92 -7.78 16.12
N ASN A 195 -20.15 -7.47 14.83
CA ASN A 195 -19.63 -8.21 13.69
C ASN A 195 -18.22 -7.75 13.26
N TRP A 196 -17.49 -7.07 14.14
CA TRP A 196 -16.17 -6.48 13.85
C TRP A 196 -15.19 -7.47 13.20
N MET A 197 -15.26 -8.74 13.57
CA MET A 197 -14.43 -9.81 13.00
C MET A 197 -14.59 -9.95 11.47
N ASN A 198 -15.76 -9.63 10.93
CA ASN A 198 -16.03 -9.68 9.49
C ASN A 198 -15.62 -8.40 8.76
N SER A 199 -15.19 -7.39 9.50
CA SER A 199 -14.69 -6.15 8.92
C SER A 199 -13.35 -6.38 8.19
N PRO A 200 -13.12 -5.78 7.01
CA PRO A 200 -11.81 -5.78 6.37
C PRO A 200 -10.76 -5.04 7.22
N PHE A 201 -11.17 -4.27 8.22
CA PHE A 201 -10.25 -3.56 9.11
C PHE A 201 -9.76 -4.40 10.29
N SER A 202 -10.30 -5.60 10.50
CA SER A 202 -9.91 -6.52 11.56
C SER A 202 -8.83 -7.51 11.18
N LYS A 203 -8.23 -7.36 10.01
CA LYS A 203 -7.27 -8.32 9.46
C LYS A 203 -5.88 -7.72 9.30
N MET A 204 -4.89 -8.60 9.30
CA MET A 204 -3.60 -8.39 8.67
C MET A 204 -3.60 -9.06 7.30
N TYR A 205 -3.02 -8.41 6.32
CA TYR A 205 -2.96 -8.86 4.93
C TYR A 205 -1.51 -9.08 4.53
N SER A 206 -1.24 -10.20 3.86
CA SER A 206 0.09 -10.50 3.31
C SER A 206 0.00 -11.14 1.93
N LYS A 207 1.08 -11.02 1.15
CA LYS A 207 1.27 -11.66 -0.13
C LYS A 207 2.52 -12.53 -0.09
N SER A 208 2.46 -13.70 -0.70
CA SER A 208 3.61 -14.61 -0.85
C SER A 208 4.53 -14.24 -2.01
N ASN A 209 4.06 -13.42 -2.95
CA ASN A 209 4.79 -12.99 -4.13
C ASN A 209 5.03 -11.47 -4.14
N THR A 210 5.91 -11.02 -5.03
CA THR A 210 6.36 -9.62 -5.19
C THR A 210 6.27 -9.16 -6.64
N GLU A 211 5.30 -9.66 -7.36
CA GLU A 211 5.18 -9.48 -8.81
C GLU A 211 5.12 -8.01 -9.23
N VAL A 212 4.46 -7.16 -8.44
CA VAL A 212 4.37 -5.72 -8.71
C VAL A 212 5.69 -5.03 -8.45
N LEU A 213 6.33 -5.31 -7.30
CA LEU A 213 7.66 -4.79 -6.98
C LEU A 213 8.70 -5.22 -8.02
N ASP A 214 8.68 -6.49 -8.42
CA ASP A 214 9.64 -7.04 -9.36
C ASP A 214 9.43 -6.48 -10.77
N ALA A 215 8.19 -6.30 -11.21
CA ALA A 215 7.88 -5.65 -12.47
C ALA A 215 8.39 -4.20 -12.51
N LEU A 216 8.16 -3.44 -11.44
CA LEU A 216 8.62 -2.06 -11.34
C LEU A 216 10.14 -1.97 -11.21
N ARG A 217 10.79 -2.88 -10.45
CA ARG A 217 12.26 -2.96 -10.35
C ARG A 217 12.90 -3.30 -11.68
N ALA A 218 12.39 -4.31 -12.39
CA ALA A 218 12.88 -4.71 -13.71
C ALA A 218 12.78 -3.58 -14.74
N ALA A 219 11.78 -2.72 -14.61
CA ALA A 219 11.59 -1.55 -15.43
C ALA A 219 12.43 -0.32 -14.98
N GLY A 220 13.20 -0.43 -13.89
CA GLY A 220 13.96 0.69 -13.32
C GLY A 220 13.08 1.80 -12.76
N ARG A 221 11.92 1.42 -12.20
CA ARG A 221 10.92 2.36 -11.66
C ARG A 221 10.89 2.38 -10.13
N ILE A 222 11.72 1.60 -9.45
CA ILE A 222 11.89 1.64 -8.00
C ILE A 222 13.21 2.33 -7.63
N ILE A 223 13.14 3.26 -6.69
CA ILE A 223 14.28 3.87 -5.99
C ILE A 223 14.14 3.49 -4.52
N GLU A 224 15.19 2.93 -3.92
CA GLU A 224 15.23 2.51 -2.51
C GLU A 224 16.31 3.30 -1.76
N GLU A 225 15.94 3.90 -0.59
CA GLU A 225 16.80 4.65 0.32
C GLU A 225 16.63 4.19 1.79
#